data_789a02d12c69fcb136084866ee6d95b4
#
_entry.id   789a02d12c69fcb136084866ee6d95b4
#
_cell.length_a   1.000
_cell.length_b   1.000
_cell.length_c   1.000
_cell.angle_alpha   90.00
_cell.angle_beta   90.00
_cell.angle_gamma   90.00
#
_symmetry.space_group_name_H-M   'P 1'
#
loop_
_entity.id
_entity.type
_entity.pdbx_description
1 polymer ?
#
loop_
_entity_poly.entity_id
_entity_poly.type
_entity_poly.pdbx_seq_one_letter_code
_entity_poly.pdbx_strand_id
1 'polypeptide(L)'
;IERKEVLVMLDPKGDKELRDIAQRACKACGRPDAFVQFHPAFPKQSVRLDPLKNWGRSTELASRIAALMISEDAFQAFAWSAINVVADGLIYIDQAPTLVTLRKFIEGGPDTLMERVLKEFFNRHMPRWETLVTPFLEKARNGKLPLKLSAAATPELLAYIYFYRHEVPEDKRDQVVDGLLSMVEHSRDHLSKILASLVPLLRQ
;
A
#
# COMPACT_ATOMS: atom_id res chain seq x y z
N ILE A 1 20.00 9.15 -29.47
CA ILE A 1 21.10 8.53 -28.70
C ILE A 1 22.32 9.46 -28.70
N GLU A 2 22.72 10.03 -29.83
CA GLU A 2 23.81 11.01 -29.92
C GLU A 2 23.54 12.29 -29.11
N ARG A 3 22.27 12.72 -29.05
CA ARG A 3 21.84 13.90 -28.30
C ARG A 3 21.56 13.65 -26.81
N LYS A 4 21.86 12.47 -26.28
CA LYS A 4 21.53 12.04 -24.91
C LYS A 4 20.02 12.05 -24.60
N GLU A 5 19.20 11.92 -25.63
CA GLU A 5 17.74 11.83 -25.49
C GLU A 5 17.31 10.40 -25.18
N VAL A 6 16.20 10.25 -24.47
CA VAL A 6 15.55 8.95 -24.22
C VAL A 6 14.48 8.73 -25.28
N LEU A 7 14.58 7.61 -26.00
CA LEU A 7 13.56 7.17 -26.94
C LEU A 7 12.74 6.06 -26.29
N VAL A 8 11.42 6.26 -26.20
CA VAL A 8 10.47 5.24 -25.75
C VAL A 8 9.69 4.74 -26.97
N MET A 9 9.77 3.43 -27.24
CA MET A 9 9.02 2.78 -28.31
C MET A 9 7.95 1.88 -27.70
N LEU A 10 6.69 2.12 -28.06
CA LEU A 10 5.56 1.27 -27.68
C LEU A 10 5.21 0.39 -28.87
N ASP A 11 5.49 -0.90 -28.77
CA ASP A 11 5.21 -1.89 -29.80
C ASP A 11 4.24 -2.95 -29.27
N PRO A 12 2.93 -2.78 -29.46
CA PRO A 12 1.93 -3.72 -28.97
C PRO A 12 1.93 -5.07 -29.72
N LYS A 13 2.57 -5.15 -30.89
CA LYS A 13 2.66 -6.38 -31.69
C LYS A 13 3.89 -7.20 -31.36
N GLY A 14 4.90 -6.61 -30.70
CA GLY A 14 6.14 -7.29 -30.35
C GLY A 14 7.02 -7.59 -31.59
N ASP A 15 7.20 -6.62 -32.48
CA ASP A 15 7.98 -6.76 -33.72
C ASP A 15 9.46 -7.04 -33.40
N LYS A 16 9.89 -8.23 -33.81
CA LYS A 16 11.27 -8.65 -33.61
C LYS A 16 12.26 -7.79 -34.40
N GLU A 17 11.92 -7.38 -35.59
CA GLU A 17 12.81 -6.60 -36.46
C GLU A 17 13.04 -5.20 -35.87
N LEU A 18 11.98 -4.54 -35.38
CA LEU A 18 12.07 -3.25 -34.71
C LEU A 18 12.97 -3.32 -33.49
N ARG A 19 12.81 -4.35 -32.68
CA ARG A 19 13.64 -4.60 -31.51
C ARG A 19 15.12 -4.79 -31.89
N ASP A 20 15.39 -5.64 -32.87
CA ASP A 20 16.73 -5.96 -33.33
C ASP A 20 17.43 -4.72 -33.94
N ILE A 21 16.67 -3.85 -34.61
CA ILE A 21 17.17 -2.55 -35.12
C ILE A 21 17.55 -1.64 -33.96
N ALA A 22 16.67 -1.50 -32.99
CA ALA A 22 16.92 -0.65 -31.78
C ALA A 22 18.16 -1.11 -31.01
N GLN A 23 18.31 -2.41 -30.80
CA GLN A 23 19.48 -2.98 -30.13
C GLN A 23 20.78 -2.74 -30.90
N ARG A 24 20.75 -2.95 -32.26
CA ARG A 24 21.89 -2.66 -33.09
C ARG A 24 22.27 -1.19 -33.10
N ALA A 25 21.29 -0.29 -33.12
CA ALA A 25 21.53 1.14 -33.06
C ALA A 25 22.24 1.54 -31.76
N CYS A 26 21.80 1.03 -30.60
CA CYS A 26 22.48 1.28 -29.32
C CYS A 26 23.92 0.76 -29.32
N LYS A 27 24.13 -0.45 -29.89
CA LYS A 27 25.49 -1.04 -30.03
C LYS A 27 26.39 -0.20 -30.94
N ALA A 28 25.86 0.26 -32.10
CA ALA A 28 26.59 1.10 -33.04
C ALA A 28 27.02 2.46 -32.42
N CYS A 29 26.21 3.00 -31.51
CA CYS A 29 26.55 4.22 -30.77
C CYS A 29 27.49 3.97 -29.56
N GLY A 30 28.07 2.78 -29.42
CA GLY A 30 28.94 2.43 -28.30
C GLY A 30 28.24 2.32 -26.93
N ARG A 31 26.91 2.22 -26.91
CA ARG A 31 26.09 2.16 -25.68
C ARG A 31 25.13 0.96 -25.68
N PRO A 32 25.65 -0.29 -25.73
CA PRO A 32 24.79 -1.48 -25.78
C PRO A 32 23.85 -1.58 -24.56
N ASP A 33 24.28 -1.09 -23.39
CA ASP A 33 23.51 -1.10 -22.15
C ASP A 33 22.37 -0.05 -22.14
N ALA A 34 22.31 0.86 -23.10
CA ALA A 34 21.24 1.83 -23.23
C ALA A 34 19.96 1.20 -23.81
N PHE A 35 20.03 -0.01 -24.39
CA PHE A 35 18.87 -0.74 -24.83
C PHE A 35 18.19 -1.45 -23.65
N VAL A 36 16.99 -1.03 -23.36
CA VAL A 36 16.16 -1.62 -22.31
C VAL A 36 14.87 -2.15 -22.93
N GLN A 37 14.54 -3.40 -22.69
CA GLN A 37 13.34 -4.04 -23.18
C GLN A 37 12.43 -4.48 -22.03
N PHE A 38 11.13 -4.25 -22.18
CA PHE A 38 10.09 -4.83 -21.35
C PHE A 38 9.03 -5.49 -22.24
N HIS A 39 8.78 -6.78 -22.05
CA HIS A 39 7.74 -7.52 -22.75
C HIS A 39 7.20 -8.64 -21.86
N PRO A 40 5.90 -8.63 -21.48
CA PRO A 40 5.32 -9.60 -20.55
C PRO A 40 5.48 -11.06 -20.98
N ALA A 41 5.37 -11.35 -22.29
CA ALA A 41 5.51 -12.71 -22.81
C ALA A 41 6.97 -13.22 -22.84
N PHE A 42 7.97 -12.34 -22.68
CA PHE A 42 9.40 -12.70 -22.69
C PHE A 42 10.11 -12.26 -21.41
N PRO A 43 9.71 -12.76 -20.23
CA PRO A 43 10.22 -12.25 -18.94
C PRO A 43 11.72 -12.47 -18.75
N LYS A 44 12.32 -13.48 -19.40
CA LYS A 44 13.77 -13.76 -19.31
C LYS A 44 14.64 -12.72 -20.05
N GLN A 45 14.06 -12.00 -21.02
CA GLN A 45 14.75 -10.99 -21.82
C GLN A 45 14.35 -9.58 -21.42
N SER A 46 13.43 -9.44 -20.49
CA SER A 46 12.85 -8.19 -20.08
C SER A 46 13.43 -7.71 -18.76
N VAL A 47 13.53 -6.39 -18.62
CA VAL A 47 13.75 -5.80 -17.31
C VAL A 47 12.51 -5.98 -16.44
N ARG A 48 12.70 -5.96 -15.12
CA ARG A 48 11.59 -5.92 -14.18
C ARG A 48 11.22 -4.48 -13.92
N LEU A 49 9.96 -4.14 -14.13
CA LEU A 49 9.41 -2.83 -13.79
C LEU A 49 8.68 -2.93 -12.45
N ASP A 50 8.99 -2.02 -11.55
CA ASP A 50 8.19 -1.80 -10.35
C ASP A 50 7.34 -0.55 -10.58
N PRO A 51 6.02 -0.70 -10.84
CA PRO A 51 5.15 0.42 -11.16
C PRO A 51 4.95 1.37 -9.98
N LEU A 52 5.27 0.94 -8.78
CA LEU A 52 5.15 1.73 -7.56
C LEU A 52 6.47 2.33 -7.08
N LYS A 53 7.56 2.15 -7.82
CA LYS A 53 8.84 2.77 -7.51
C LYS A 53 8.86 4.25 -7.90
N ASN A 54 9.77 5.02 -7.31
CA ASN A 54 10.01 6.44 -7.64
C ASN A 54 8.75 7.33 -7.46
N TRP A 55 8.19 7.33 -6.29
CA TRP A 55 7.13 8.24 -5.86
C TRP A 55 7.67 9.29 -4.87
N GLY A 56 7.10 10.48 -4.89
CA GLY A 56 7.41 11.55 -3.95
C GLY A 56 6.37 11.67 -2.84
N ARG A 57 5.12 11.24 -3.10
CA ARG A 57 4.01 11.28 -2.14
C ARG A 57 3.21 9.99 -2.22
N SER A 58 2.67 9.54 -1.08
CA SER A 58 1.80 8.35 -0.99
C SER A 58 0.60 8.42 -1.93
N THR A 59 0.02 9.61 -2.10
CA THR A 59 -1.10 9.87 -3.02
C THR A 59 -0.80 9.53 -4.47
N GLU A 60 0.47 9.58 -4.91
CA GLU A 60 0.86 9.16 -6.25
C GLU A 60 0.67 7.65 -6.44
N LEU A 61 0.94 6.85 -5.41
CA LEU A 61 0.75 5.40 -5.44
C LEU A 61 -0.72 5.05 -5.63
N ALA A 62 -1.59 5.67 -4.82
CA ALA A 62 -3.02 5.50 -4.92
C ALA A 62 -3.55 5.92 -6.29
N SER A 63 -3.09 7.05 -6.82
CA SER A 63 -3.50 7.56 -8.13
C SER A 63 -3.05 6.66 -9.28
N ARG A 64 -1.84 6.11 -9.23
CA ARG A 64 -1.35 5.18 -10.27
C ARG A 64 -2.19 3.91 -10.35
N ILE A 65 -2.60 3.36 -9.20
CA ILE A 65 -3.43 2.15 -9.15
C ILE A 65 -4.87 2.49 -9.55
N ALA A 66 -5.44 3.56 -9.00
CA ALA A 66 -6.82 3.96 -9.30
C ALA A 66 -7.04 4.31 -10.78
N ALA A 67 -6.03 4.86 -11.46
CA ALA A 67 -6.10 5.15 -12.89
C ALA A 67 -6.27 3.90 -13.79
N LEU A 68 -5.98 2.71 -13.27
CA LEU A 68 -6.18 1.45 -13.98
C LEU A 68 -7.57 0.85 -13.77
N MET A 69 -8.37 1.43 -12.86
CA MET A 69 -9.69 0.93 -12.55
C MET A 69 -10.71 1.45 -13.57
N ILE A 70 -11.43 0.52 -14.18
CA ILE A 70 -12.60 0.80 -15.02
C ILE A 70 -13.81 0.64 -14.09
N SER A 71 -14.18 1.70 -13.36
CA SER A 71 -15.29 1.66 -12.41
C SER A 71 -15.97 3.03 -12.33
N GLU A 72 -17.19 3.03 -11.75
CA GLU A 72 -17.90 4.27 -11.46
C GLU A 72 -17.11 5.15 -10.46
N ASP A 73 -17.21 6.45 -10.57
CA ASP A 73 -16.43 7.45 -9.84
C ASP A 73 -16.39 7.23 -8.31
N ALA A 74 -17.52 6.83 -7.72
CA ALA A 74 -17.61 6.60 -6.27
C ALA A 74 -16.74 5.42 -5.80
N PHE A 75 -16.69 4.32 -6.56
CA PHE A 75 -15.87 3.15 -6.24
C PHE A 75 -14.39 3.45 -6.44
N GLN A 76 -14.05 4.21 -7.47
CA GLN A 76 -12.66 4.63 -7.72
C GLN A 76 -12.15 5.53 -6.59
N ALA A 77 -12.94 6.49 -6.14
CA ALA A 77 -12.58 7.37 -5.04
C ALA A 77 -12.37 6.61 -3.73
N PHE A 78 -13.24 5.64 -3.45
CA PHE A 78 -13.09 4.80 -2.24
C PHE A 78 -11.85 3.89 -2.33
N ALA A 79 -11.62 3.26 -3.46
CA ALA A 79 -10.44 2.44 -3.68
C ALA A 79 -9.15 3.26 -3.57
N TRP A 80 -9.14 4.45 -4.13
CA TRP A 80 -8.05 5.40 -3.98
C TRP A 80 -7.78 5.72 -2.51
N SER A 81 -8.83 6.04 -1.75
CA SER A 81 -8.71 6.33 -0.32
C SER A 81 -8.16 5.14 0.47
N ALA A 82 -8.66 3.93 0.23
CA ALA A 82 -8.19 2.72 0.90
C ALA A 82 -6.71 2.42 0.60
N ILE A 83 -6.29 2.56 -0.66
CA ILE A 83 -4.88 2.38 -1.05
C ILE A 83 -4.00 3.42 -0.37
N ASN A 84 -4.44 4.70 -0.35
CA ASN A 84 -3.67 5.78 0.26
C ASN A 84 -3.49 5.55 1.76
N VAL A 85 -4.55 5.21 2.48
CA VAL A 85 -4.51 4.92 3.92
C VAL A 85 -3.56 3.76 4.25
N VAL A 86 -3.59 2.68 3.46
CA VAL A 86 -2.68 1.54 3.65
C VAL A 86 -1.24 1.93 3.30
N ALA A 87 -1.03 2.71 2.23
CA ALA A 87 0.30 3.19 1.85
C ALA A 87 0.90 4.09 2.94
N ASP A 88 0.13 5.04 3.46
CA ASP A 88 0.55 5.91 4.56
C ASP A 88 0.91 5.11 5.82
N GLY A 89 0.10 4.11 6.18
CA GLY A 89 0.38 3.21 7.29
C GLY A 89 1.66 2.41 7.11
N LEU A 90 1.95 1.93 5.90
CA LEU A 90 3.20 1.23 5.58
C LEU A 90 4.41 2.16 5.71
N ILE A 91 4.31 3.37 5.15
CA ILE A 91 5.36 4.39 5.24
C ILE A 91 5.61 4.78 6.69
N TYR A 92 4.55 4.91 7.48
CA TYR A 92 4.63 5.26 8.89
C TYR A 92 5.50 4.29 9.71
N ILE A 93 5.49 3.01 9.34
CA ILE A 93 6.32 1.96 9.97
C ILE A 93 7.58 1.64 9.17
N ASP A 94 8.08 2.59 8.37
CA ASP A 94 9.28 2.49 7.54
C ASP A 94 9.28 1.28 6.58
N GLN A 95 8.09 0.84 6.15
CA GLN A 95 7.92 -0.22 5.17
C GLN A 95 7.52 0.35 3.81
N ALA A 96 8.33 0.09 2.77
CA ALA A 96 8.01 0.54 1.42
C ALA A 96 6.70 -0.11 0.91
N PRO A 97 5.73 0.67 0.41
CA PRO A 97 4.55 0.15 -0.23
C PRO A 97 4.91 -0.57 -1.54
N THR A 98 4.45 -1.80 -1.68
CA THR A 98 4.55 -2.61 -2.90
C THR A 98 3.17 -3.14 -3.26
N LEU A 99 2.96 -3.59 -4.51
CA LEU A 99 1.69 -4.23 -4.89
C LEU A 99 1.36 -5.41 -3.96
N VAL A 100 2.38 -6.17 -3.54
CA VAL A 100 2.20 -7.32 -2.63
C VAL A 100 1.77 -6.88 -1.25
N THR A 101 2.42 -5.85 -0.68
CA THR A 101 2.09 -5.37 0.67
C THR A 101 0.74 -4.65 0.69
N LEU A 102 0.43 -3.84 -0.31
CA LEU A 102 -0.87 -3.20 -0.45
C LEU A 102 -1.99 -4.24 -0.57
N ARG A 103 -1.83 -5.23 -1.46
CA ARG A 103 -2.78 -6.33 -1.61
C ARG A 103 -3.03 -7.07 -0.30
N LYS A 104 -1.96 -7.40 0.43
CA LYS A 104 -2.06 -8.11 1.72
C LYS A 104 -3.02 -7.41 2.69
N PHE A 105 -2.91 -6.10 2.83
CA PHE A 105 -3.71 -5.34 3.79
C PHE A 105 -5.07 -4.90 3.25
N ILE A 106 -5.21 -4.85 1.93
CA ILE A 106 -6.50 -4.57 1.28
C ILE A 106 -7.38 -5.83 1.26
N GLU A 107 -6.84 -6.99 0.86
CA GLU A 107 -7.59 -8.26 0.86
C GLU A 107 -7.76 -8.86 2.26
N GLY A 108 -6.69 -8.87 3.04
CA GLY A 108 -6.64 -9.51 4.36
C GLY A 108 -7.19 -8.66 5.51
N GLY A 109 -7.45 -7.38 5.24
CA GLY A 109 -7.84 -6.40 6.24
C GLY A 109 -6.65 -5.68 6.88
N PRO A 110 -6.86 -4.45 7.37
CA PRO A 110 -5.81 -3.59 7.89
C PRO A 110 -5.41 -3.87 9.34
N ASP A 111 -6.05 -4.83 10.01
CA ASP A 111 -5.91 -5.06 11.47
C ASP A 111 -4.46 -5.20 11.93
N THR A 112 -3.67 -6.04 11.24
CA THR A 112 -2.26 -6.25 11.59
C THR A 112 -1.37 -5.05 11.26
N LEU A 113 -1.74 -4.25 10.25
CA LEU A 113 -1.06 -2.99 9.95
C LEU A 113 -1.38 -1.97 11.06
N MET A 114 -2.66 -1.84 11.41
CA MET A 114 -3.11 -0.94 12.47
C MET A 114 -2.40 -1.23 13.80
N GLU A 115 -2.28 -2.50 14.18
CA GLU A 115 -1.55 -2.89 15.39
C GLU A 115 -0.08 -2.43 15.37
N ARG A 116 0.60 -2.59 14.23
CA ARG A 116 2.00 -2.17 14.06
C ARG A 116 2.14 -0.65 14.06
N VAL A 117 1.24 0.06 13.41
CA VAL A 117 1.23 1.53 13.37
C VAL A 117 0.96 2.11 14.75
N LEU A 118 0.02 1.54 15.53
CA LEU A 118 -0.23 1.96 16.90
C LEU A 118 1.00 1.73 17.81
N LYS A 119 1.65 0.59 17.70
CA LYS A 119 2.90 0.33 18.43
C LYS A 119 3.98 1.36 18.11
N GLU A 120 4.14 1.67 16.82
CA GLU A 120 5.12 2.65 16.37
C GLU A 120 4.76 4.07 16.85
N PHE A 121 3.48 4.44 16.79
CA PHE A 121 2.99 5.70 17.35
C PHE A 121 3.32 5.82 18.86
N PHE A 122 3.02 4.77 19.63
CA PHE A 122 3.30 4.78 21.07
C PHE A 122 4.80 4.84 21.36
N ASN A 123 5.61 4.10 20.60
CA ASN A 123 7.08 4.14 20.73
C ASN A 123 7.64 5.55 20.50
N ARG A 124 7.08 6.28 19.53
CA ARG A 124 7.53 7.65 19.19
C ARG A 124 7.05 8.70 20.17
N HIS A 125 5.85 8.53 20.72
CA HIS A 125 5.16 9.63 21.43
C HIS A 125 4.86 9.38 22.90
N MET A 126 4.94 8.14 23.39
CA MET A 126 4.49 7.78 24.74
C MET A 126 5.55 6.94 25.49
N PRO A 127 6.42 7.56 26.29
CA PRO A 127 7.37 6.81 27.11
C PRO A 127 6.65 5.83 28.03
N ARG A 128 7.14 4.58 28.13
CA ARG A 128 6.58 3.51 28.99
C ARG A 128 5.13 3.10 28.64
N TRP A 129 4.70 3.30 27.41
CA TRP A 129 3.34 2.96 26.98
C TRP A 129 2.98 1.48 27.24
N GLU A 130 3.95 0.57 27.17
CA GLU A 130 3.71 -0.86 27.43
C GLU A 130 3.16 -1.09 28.84
N THR A 131 3.66 -0.34 29.83
CA THR A 131 3.14 -0.41 31.21
C THR A 131 1.74 0.20 31.30
N LEU A 132 1.52 1.31 30.60
CA LEU A 132 0.23 2.02 30.64
C LEU A 132 -0.88 1.23 29.94
N VAL A 133 -0.57 0.48 28.89
CA VAL A 133 -1.56 -0.31 28.12
C VAL A 133 -1.89 -1.66 28.79
N THR A 134 -1.06 -2.17 29.71
CA THR A 134 -1.24 -3.47 30.37
C THR A 134 -2.63 -3.68 30.96
N PRO A 135 -3.22 -2.72 31.72
CA PRO A 135 -4.57 -2.91 32.27
C PRO A 135 -5.66 -3.07 31.19
N PHE A 136 -5.47 -2.44 30.03
CA PHE A 136 -6.39 -2.55 28.91
C PHE A 136 -6.24 -3.89 28.18
N LEU A 137 -5.01 -4.41 28.08
CA LEU A 137 -4.73 -5.76 27.56
C LEU A 137 -5.42 -6.84 28.38
N GLU A 138 -5.35 -6.75 29.70
CA GLU A 138 -6.03 -7.68 30.60
C GLU A 138 -7.55 -7.62 30.44
N LYS A 139 -8.11 -6.40 30.34
CA LYS A 139 -9.54 -6.22 30.08
C LYS A 139 -9.95 -6.78 28.71
N ALA A 140 -9.14 -6.58 27.68
CA ALA A 140 -9.40 -7.11 26.34
C ALA A 140 -9.41 -8.63 26.31
N ARG A 141 -8.42 -9.28 26.91
CA ARG A 141 -8.31 -10.75 27.01
C ARG A 141 -9.47 -11.38 27.76
N ASN A 142 -10.04 -10.65 28.73
CA ASN A 142 -11.19 -11.08 29.51
C ASN A 142 -12.55 -10.65 28.88
N GLY A 143 -12.55 -10.08 27.68
CA GLY A 143 -13.76 -9.62 27.00
C GLY A 143 -14.49 -8.47 27.70
N LYS A 144 -13.77 -7.69 28.54
CA LYS A 144 -14.34 -6.62 29.38
C LYS A 144 -14.12 -5.21 28.80
N LEU A 145 -13.49 -5.09 27.62
CA LEU A 145 -13.41 -3.79 26.95
C LEU A 145 -14.74 -3.45 26.28
N PRO A 146 -15.25 -2.23 26.42
CA PRO A 146 -16.48 -1.78 25.77
C PRO A 146 -16.23 -1.38 24.30
N LEU A 147 -15.38 -2.10 23.59
CA LEU A 147 -15.03 -1.90 22.19
C LEU A 147 -15.31 -3.18 21.41
N LYS A 148 -16.16 -3.08 20.41
CA LYS A 148 -16.45 -4.17 19.48
C LYS A 148 -15.90 -3.82 18.11
N LEU A 149 -14.94 -4.58 17.67
CA LEU A 149 -14.46 -4.60 16.29
C LEU A 149 -14.86 -5.92 15.61
N SER A 150 -14.32 -6.18 14.43
CA SER A 150 -14.56 -7.45 13.74
C SER A 150 -14.16 -8.64 14.64
N ALA A 151 -14.80 -9.80 14.43
CA ALA A 151 -14.51 -11.03 15.16
C ALA A 151 -13.04 -11.52 15.01
N ALA A 152 -12.29 -10.93 14.09
CA ALA A 152 -10.89 -11.25 13.85
C ALA A 152 -9.91 -10.29 14.58
N ALA A 153 -10.41 -9.28 15.29
CA ALA A 153 -9.55 -8.37 16.04
C ALA A 153 -8.92 -9.10 17.23
N THR A 154 -7.60 -8.96 17.35
CA THR A 154 -6.87 -9.51 18.48
C THR A 154 -7.15 -8.73 19.77
N PRO A 155 -7.01 -9.33 20.95
CA PRO A 155 -7.09 -8.59 22.23
C PRO A 155 -6.09 -7.44 22.28
N GLU A 156 -4.92 -7.61 21.70
CA GLU A 156 -3.88 -6.60 21.58
C GLU A 156 -4.36 -5.40 20.76
N LEU A 157 -4.91 -5.63 19.58
CA LEU A 157 -5.44 -4.56 18.73
C LEU A 157 -6.57 -3.80 19.45
N LEU A 158 -7.50 -4.51 20.10
CA LEU A 158 -8.58 -3.90 20.87
C LEU A 158 -8.06 -3.00 21.98
N ALA A 159 -7.06 -3.49 22.74
CA ALA A 159 -6.45 -2.71 23.83
C ALA A 159 -5.72 -1.47 23.31
N TYR A 160 -4.98 -1.59 22.20
CA TYR A 160 -4.24 -0.47 21.62
C TYR A 160 -5.16 0.60 21.06
N ILE A 161 -6.23 0.22 20.36
CA ILE A 161 -7.23 1.18 19.88
C ILE A 161 -7.92 1.87 21.04
N TYR A 162 -8.31 1.12 22.06
CA TYR A 162 -8.96 1.70 23.23
C TYR A 162 -8.02 2.67 23.94
N PHE A 163 -6.76 2.28 24.15
CA PHE A 163 -5.73 3.12 24.77
C PHE A 163 -5.48 4.40 23.95
N TYR A 164 -5.35 4.30 22.64
CA TYR A 164 -5.17 5.45 21.76
C TYR A 164 -6.33 6.44 21.87
N ARG A 165 -7.57 5.95 21.90
CA ARG A 165 -8.76 6.80 21.95
C ARG A 165 -8.96 7.51 23.27
N HIS A 166 -8.58 6.89 24.37
CA HIS A 166 -8.89 7.40 25.71
C HIS A 166 -7.71 8.09 26.39
N GLU A 167 -6.49 7.70 26.05
CA GLU A 167 -5.30 8.23 26.72
C GLU A 167 -4.52 9.21 25.84
N VAL A 168 -4.75 9.23 24.52
CA VAL A 168 -4.12 10.19 23.60
C VAL A 168 -5.07 11.37 23.40
N PRO A 169 -4.68 12.59 23.81
CA PRO A 169 -5.45 13.81 23.55
C PRO A 169 -5.71 14.03 22.06
N GLU A 170 -6.85 14.60 21.70
CA GLU A 170 -7.23 14.79 20.28
C GLU A 170 -6.23 15.61 19.49
N ASP A 171 -5.67 16.63 20.09
CA ASP A 171 -4.65 17.51 19.50
C ASP A 171 -3.29 16.83 19.28
N LYS A 172 -3.09 15.63 19.84
CA LYS A 172 -1.88 14.82 19.68
C LYS A 172 -2.10 13.56 18.84
N ARG A 173 -3.29 13.37 18.32
CA ARG A 173 -3.60 12.25 17.44
C ARG A 173 -2.96 12.43 16.07
N ASP A 174 -2.65 11.31 15.43
CA ASP A 174 -1.97 11.28 14.15
C ASP A 174 -2.96 10.92 13.04
N GLN A 175 -2.93 11.66 11.92
CA GLN A 175 -3.85 11.44 10.79
C GLN A 175 -3.71 10.07 10.15
N VAL A 176 -2.52 9.47 10.12
CA VAL A 176 -2.30 8.13 9.58
C VAL A 176 -2.96 7.08 10.47
N VAL A 177 -2.82 7.25 11.79
CA VAL A 177 -3.47 6.38 12.78
C VAL A 177 -4.99 6.48 12.68
N ASP A 178 -5.53 7.70 12.61
CA ASP A 178 -6.98 7.93 12.51
C ASP A 178 -7.55 7.42 11.20
N GLY A 179 -6.83 7.57 10.09
CA GLY A 179 -7.22 7.02 8.79
C GLY A 179 -7.32 5.49 8.80
N LEU A 180 -6.30 4.81 9.34
CA LEU A 180 -6.31 3.35 9.50
C LEU A 180 -7.40 2.88 10.48
N LEU A 181 -7.61 3.62 11.56
CA LEU A 181 -8.64 3.33 12.54
C LEU A 181 -10.03 3.36 11.91
N SER A 182 -10.33 4.40 11.13
CA SER A 182 -11.56 4.50 10.35
C SER A 182 -11.75 3.30 9.42
N MET A 183 -10.69 2.86 8.76
CA MET A 183 -10.73 1.69 7.86
C MET A 183 -10.98 0.38 8.62
N VAL A 184 -10.41 0.19 9.80
CA VAL A 184 -10.61 -0.99 10.67
C VAL A 184 -12.05 -1.07 11.18
N GLU A 185 -12.67 0.08 11.44
CA GLU A 185 -14.04 0.17 11.97
C GLU A 185 -15.13 -0.04 10.93
N HIS A 186 -14.83 0.18 9.66
CA HIS A 186 -15.76 -0.14 8.58
C HIS A 186 -15.92 -1.65 8.44
N SER A 187 -17.16 -2.09 8.22
CA SER A 187 -17.45 -3.53 8.12
C SER A 187 -16.66 -4.14 6.96
N ARG A 188 -16.01 -5.29 7.22
CA ARG A 188 -15.24 -6.05 6.21
C ARG A 188 -16.06 -6.42 4.99
N ASP A 189 -17.36 -6.68 5.16
CA ASP A 189 -18.27 -7.01 4.06
C ASP A 189 -18.45 -5.83 3.11
N HIS A 190 -18.46 -4.62 3.64
CA HIS A 190 -18.54 -3.39 2.83
C HIS A 190 -17.22 -3.16 2.08
N LEU A 191 -16.10 -3.27 2.79
CA LEU A 191 -14.75 -3.18 2.21
C LEU A 191 -14.54 -4.23 1.11
N SER A 192 -14.89 -5.49 1.35
CA SER A 192 -14.68 -6.58 0.40
C SER A 192 -15.45 -6.37 -0.91
N LYS A 193 -16.68 -5.87 -0.84
CA LYS A 193 -17.50 -5.58 -2.02
C LYS A 193 -16.92 -4.44 -2.86
N ILE A 194 -16.45 -3.39 -2.21
CA ILE A 194 -15.91 -2.21 -2.88
C ILE A 194 -14.52 -2.52 -3.44
N LEU A 195 -13.73 -3.31 -2.74
CA LEU A 195 -12.38 -3.69 -3.15
C LEU A 195 -12.36 -4.87 -4.14
N ALA A 196 -13.49 -5.53 -4.39
CA ALA A 196 -13.58 -6.64 -5.35
C ALA A 196 -13.08 -6.28 -6.76
N SER A 197 -13.26 -5.02 -7.18
CA SER A 197 -12.74 -4.51 -8.45
C SER A 197 -11.23 -4.24 -8.44
N LEU A 198 -10.64 -4.00 -7.27
CA LEU A 198 -9.22 -3.72 -7.08
C LEU A 198 -8.37 -5.00 -7.02
N VAL A 199 -8.92 -6.05 -6.42
CA VAL A 199 -8.21 -7.32 -6.19
C VAL A 199 -7.61 -7.92 -7.47
N PRO A 200 -8.31 -7.99 -8.63
CA PRO A 200 -7.72 -8.49 -9.85
C PRO A 200 -6.51 -7.69 -10.34
N LEU A 201 -6.51 -6.37 -10.16
CA LEU A 201 -5.38 -5.50 -10.54
C LEU A 201 -4.15 -5.73 -9.65
N LEU A 202 -4.36 -6.04 -8.38
CA LEU A 202 -3.28 -6.29 -7.43
C LEU A 202 -2.72 -7.73 -7.50
N ARG A 203 -3.39 -8.64 -8.24
CA ARG A 203 -2.98 -10.04 -8.42
C ARG A 203 -2.08 -10.28 -9.63
N GLN A 204 -1.94 -9.30 -10.51
CA GLN A 204 -1.05 -9.37 -11.68
C GLN A 204 0.38 -9.08 -11.24
#